data_6ba4671f4171959fd6b91fccf5a15e0b
#
_entry.id   6ba4671f4171959fd6b91fccf5a15e0b
#
_cell.length_a   1.000
_cell.length_b   1.000
_cell.length_c   1.000
_cell.angle_alpha   90.00
_cell.angle_beta   90.00
_cell.angle_gamma   90.00
#
_symmetry.space_group_name_H-M   'P 1'
#
loop_
_entity.id
_entity.type
_entity.pdbx_description
1 polymer ?
#
loop_
_entity_poly.entity_id
_entity_poly.type
_entity_poly.pdbx_seq_one_letter_code
_entity_poly.pdbx_strand_id
1 'polypeptide(L)'
;MNIPFNFELFKKRSNLFLEKIEDLGGEVEPLTIEKPATEEEIKAVEAKLGYTLPPHFREVLLENTAHLDFYWDINDITDEGDISLPDKLVEIFRGQLLFGLDLLLDYEEDRKGWVKEVYPDYNNEYDRVWHNKMSFHQVGNGDYIAIELEPENYGKVVYLSHDGSENHGLYIGSNFKEFLMNYAAIGCTGSDDWQWEPFYTKGKGLDPTCENAQAWYKVLGIDPKELEG
;
A
#
# COMPACT_ATOMS: atom_id res chain seq x y z
N MET A 1 -17.78 -8.93 -2.03
CA MET A 1 -17.31 -10.08 -2.85
C MET A 1 -15.80 -10.09 -2.78
N ASN A 2 -15.18 -11.21 -2.38
CA ASN A 2 -13.72 -11.33 -2.43
C ASN A 2 -13.32 -11.46 -3.91
N ILE A 3 -12.73 -10.42 -4.48
CA ILE A 3 -12.18 -10.50 -5.84
C ILE A 3 -10.93 -11.39 -5.73
N PRO A 4 -10.85 -12.51 -6.45
CA PRO A 4 -9.65 -13.33 -6.44
C PRO A 4 -8.48 -12.51 -6.95
N PHE A 5 -7.29 -12.73 -6.39
CA PHE A 5 -6.08 -12.05 -6.84
C PHE A 5 -5.81 -12.31 -8.32
N ASN A 6 -5.62 -11.26 -9.07
CA ASN A 6 -5.33 -11.27 -10.49
C ASN A 6 -4.31 -10.17 -10.81
N PHE A 7 -3.06 -10.55 -11.05
CA PHE A 7 -1.98 -9.58 -11.26
C PHE A 7 -2.13 -8.83 -12.60
N GLU A 8 -2.73 -9.44 -13.63
CA GLU A 8 -3.03 -8.73 -14.88
C GLU A 8 -4.10 -7.64 -14.65
N LEU A 9 -5.10 -7.89 -13.80
CA LEU A 9 -6.08 -6.89 -13.41
C LEU A 9 -5.43 -5.78 -12.54
N PHE A 10 -4.50 -6.14 -11.66
CA PHE A 10 -3.70 -5.14 -10.91
C PHE A 10 -2.99 -4.20 -11.89
N LYS A 11 -2.25 -4.74 -12.87
CA LYS A 11 -1.55 -3.93 -13.89
C LYS A 11 -2.50 -3.05 -14.71
N LYS A 12 -3.65 -3.63 -15.12
CA LYS A 12 -4.68 -2.90 -15.86
C LYS A 12 -5.18 -1.69 -15.07
N ARG A 13 -5.51 -1.88 -13.79
CA ARG A 13 -5.94 -0.80 -12.89
C ARG A 13 -4.87 0.26 -12.72
N SER A 14 -3.66 -0.14 -12.41
CA SER A 14 -2.51 0.76 -12.23
C SER A 14 -2.29 1.64 -13.47
N ASN A 15 -2.23 1.03 -14.66
CA ASN A 15 -2.06 1.78 -15.91
C ASN A 15 -3.25 2.71 -16.22
N LEU A 16 -4.48 2.30 -15.92
CA LEU A 16 -5.66 3.16 -16.08
C LEU A 16 -5.54 4.42 -15.21
N PHE A 17 -5.15 4.27 -13.95
CA PHE A 17 -4.94 5.44 -13.08
C PHE A 17 -3.83 6.35 -13.60
N LEU A 18 -2.68 5.81 -14.02
CA LEU A 18 -1.60 6.61 -14.61
C LEU A 18 -2.09 7.38 -15.84
N GLU A 19 -2.80 6.73 -16.77
CA GLU A 19 -3.41 7.38 -17.94
C GLU A 19 -4.34 8.54 -17.53
N LYS A 20 -5.24 8.31 -16.57
CA LYS A 20 -6.20 9.33 -16.15
C LYS A 20 -5.57 10.50 -15.41
N ILE A 21 -4.55 10.24 -14.61
CA ILE A 21 -3.78 11.29 -13.93
C ILE A 21 -3.00 12.13 -14.96
N GLU A 22 -2.34 11.49 -15.93
CA GLU A 22 -1.63 12.16 -17.00
C GLU A 22 -2.57 13.01 -17.89
N ASP A 23 -3.75 12.47 -18.21
CA ASP A 23 -4.81 13.20 -18.96
C ASP A 23 -5.26 14.48 -18.25
N LEU A 24 -5.22 14.51 -16.92
CA LEU A 24 -5.52 15.68 -16.09
C LEU A 24 -4.33 16.66 -15.95
N GLY A 25 -3.15 16.29 -16.43
CA GLY A 25 -1.92 17.09 -16.32
C GLY A 25 -1.09 16.79 -15.07
N GLY A 26 -1.42 15.74 -14.32
CA GLY A 26 -0.60 15.27 -13.18
C GLY A 26 0.70 14.63 -13.65
N GLU A 27 1.66 14.53 -12.72
CA GLU A 27 2.93 13.85 -12.93
C GLU A 27 2.74 12.33 -12.74
N VAL A 28 3.31 11.53 -13.63
CA VAL A 28 3.28 10.07 -13.56
C VAL A 28 4.64 9.46 -13.86
N GLU A 29 4.95 8.34 -13.23
CA GLU A 29 6.07 7.49 -13.61
C GLU A 29 5.55 6.19 -14.22
N PRO A 30 6.25 5.63 -15.24
CA PRO A 30 5.87 4.34 -15.80
C PRO A 30 5.87 3.26 -14.72
N LEU A 31 4.78 2.46 -14.67
CA LEU A 31 4.72 1.33 -13.76
C LEU A 31 5.91 0.37 -13.98
N THR A 32 6.77 0.25 -12.99
CA THR A 32 7.91 -0.67 -13.01
C THR A 32 7.52 -2.00 -12.40
N ILE A 33 7.75 -3.09 -13.14
CA ILE A 33 7.54 -4.47 -12.70
C ILE A 33 8.74 -5.28 -13.15
N GLU A 34 9.52 -5.77 -12.19
CA GLU A 34 10.63 -6.66 -12.49
C GLU A 34 10.17 -8.11 -12.66
N LYS A 35 11.06 -8.96 -13.20
CA LYS A 35 10.81 -10.39 -13.24
C LYS A 35 10.60 -10.96 -11.84
N PRO A 36 9.84 -12.06 -11.70
CA PRO A 36 9.70 -12.77 -10.43
C PRO A 36 11.05 -13.19 -9.83
N ALA A 37 11.10 -13.21 -8.50
CA ALA A 37 12.24 -13.72 -7.75
C ALA A 37 12.32 -15.25 -7.86
N THR A 38 13.53 -15.77 -7.74
CA THR A 38 13.75 -17.22 -7.60
C THR A 38 13.56 -17.65 -6.14
N GLU A 39 13.33 -18.94 -5.96
CA GLU A 39 13.24 -19.55 -4.62
C GLU A 39 14.53 -19.38 -3.81
N GLU A 40 15.68 -19.39 -4.48
CA GLU A 40 16.99 -19.19 -3.87
C GLU A 40 17.19 -17.76 -3.36
N GLU A 41 16.76 -16.76 -4.15
CA GLU A 41 16.82 -15.34 -3.75
C GLU A 41 15.94 -15.09 -2.54
N ILE A 42 14.71 -15.61 -2.52
CA ILE A 42 13.80 -15.47 -1.38
C ILE A 42 14.38 -16.12 -0.13
N LYS A 43 14.87 -17.36 -0.21
CA LYS A 43 15.49 -18.06 0.93
C LYS A 43 16.71 -17.32 1.48
N ALA A 44 17.48 -16.67 0.61
CA ALA A 44 18.62 -15.88 1.05
C ALA A 44 18.21 -14.66 1.88
N VAL A 45 17.07 -14.02 1.54
CA VAL A 45 16.49 -12.91 2.31
C VAL A 45 15.84 -13.44 3.60
N GLU A 46 15.04 -14.50 3.54
CA GLU A 46 14.42 -15.15 4.71
C GLU A 46 15.47 -15.55 5.76
N ALA A 47 16.61 -16.09 5.32
CA ALA A 47 17.71 -16.45 6.21
C ALA A 47 18.32 -15.25 6.96
N LYS A 48 18.36 -14.07 6.34
CA LYS A 48 18.82 -12.82 6.97
C LYS A 48 17.76 -12.20 7.87
N LEU A 49 16.49 -12.26 7.47
CA LEU A 49 15.36 -11.80 8.28
C LEU A 49 15.18 -12.65 9.55
N GLY A 50 15.49 -13.96 9.48
CA GLY A 50 15.32 -14.92 10.54
C GLY A 50 13.92 -15.54 10.61
N TYR A 51 13.07 -15.32 9.59
CA TYR A 51 11.74 -15.89 9.46
C TYR A 51 11.35 -16.07 7.98
N THR A 52 10.33 -16.92 7.74
CA THR A 52 9.77 -17.12 6.41
C THR A 52 8.82 -15.98 6.07
N LEU A 53 8.87 -15.48 4.85
CA LEU A 53 7.97 -14.43 4.37
C LEU A 53 6.49 -14.87 4.46
N PRO A 54 5.56 -13.97 4.78
CA PRO A 54 4.15 -14.25 4.75
C PRO A 54 3.69 -14.83 3.40
N PRO A 55 2.87 -15.90 3.39
CA PRO A 55 2.62 -16.70 2.18
C PRO A 55 2.17 -15.89 0.97
N HIS A 56 1.19 -15.00 1.12
CA HIS A 56 0.67 -14.21 -0.01
C HIS A 56 1.70 -13.21 -0.56
N PHE A 57 2.55 -12.65 0.28
CA PHE A 57 3.65 -11.79 -0.16
C PHE A 57 4.70 -12.61 -0.92
N ARG A 58 5.10 -13.74 -0.35
CA ARG A 58 6.05 -14.67 -0.97
C ARG A 58 5.58 -15.20 -2.33
N GLU A 59 4.30 -15.55 -2.44
CA GLU A 59 3.69 -15.98 -3.70
C GLU A 59 3.73 -14.90 -4.77
N VAL A 60 3.45 -13.62 -4.41
CA VAL A 60 3.54 -12.51 -5.35
C VAL A 60 4.97 -12.31 -5.84
N LEU A 61 5.97 -12.41 -4.95
CA LEU A 61 7.38 -12.33 -5.36
C LEU A 61 7.81 -13.45 -6.30
N LEU A 62 7.34 -14.67 -6.07
CA LEU A 62 7.69 -15.85 -6.88
C LEU A 62 6.97 -15.92 -8.23
N GLU A 63 5.72 -15.48 -8.27
CA GLU A 63 4.84 -15.73 -9.40
C GLU A 63 4.65 -14.50 -10.29
N ASN A 64 4.86 -13.29 -9.75
CA ASN A 64 4.49 -12.07 -10.44
C ASN A 64 5.65 -11.06 -10.57
N THR A 65 6.26 -10.63 -9.48
CA THR A 65 7.32 -9.61 -9.53
C THR A 65 8.20 -9.62 -8.28
N ALA A 66 9.51 -9.51 -8.46
CA ALA A 66 10.44 -9.34 -7.35
C ALA A 66 10.51 -7.89 -6.84
N HIS A 67 10.14 -6.92 -7.69
CA HIS A 67 10.14 -5.48 -7.38
C HIS A 67 9.04 -4.80 -8.17
N LEU A 68 8.31 -3.90 -7.52
CA LEU A 68 7.25 -3.08 -8.11
C LEU A 68 7.39 -1.65 -7.64
N ASP A 69 7.33 -0.71 -8.61
CA ASP A 69 7.26 0.72 -8.34
C ASP A 69 6.11 1.35 -9.14
N PHE A 70 5.26 2.07 -8.44
CA PHE A 70 4.10 2.79 -8.97
C PHE A 70 4.03 4.17 -8.32
N TYR A 71 3.94 5.22 -9.14
CA TYR A 71 3.92 6.60 -8.67
C TYR A 71 3.11 7.52 -9.57
N TRP A 72 2.36 8.44 -8.95
CA TRP A 72 1.77 9.62 -9.56
C TRP A 72 1.61 10.75 -8.55
N ASP A 73 1.54 12.00 -9.02
CA ASP A 73 1.32 13.20 -8.21
C ASP A 73 0.42 14.19 -8.95
N ILE A 74 -0.51 14.83 -8.21
CA ILE A 74 -1.44 15.84 -8.72
C ILE A 74 -1.35 17.16 -7.94
N ASN A 75 -0.33 17.33 -7.12
CA ASN A 75 -0.22 18.48 -6.23
C ASN A 75 -0.28 19.80 -7.00
N ASP A 76 0.50 19.92 -8.06
CA ASP A 76 0.58 21.14 -8.86
C ASP A 76 -0.77 21.52 -9.48
N ILE A 77 -1.50 20.56 -10.06
CA ILE A 77 -2.80 20.84 -10.70
C ILE A 77 -3.94 21.06 -9.70
N THR A 78 -3.82 20.59 -8.46
CA THR A 78 -4.75 20.93 -7.38
C THR A 78 -4.46 22.32 -6.83
N ASP A 79 -3.20 22.69 -6.63
CA ASP A 79 -2.78 23.99 -6.12
C ASP A 79 -3.07 25.12 -7.11
N GLU A 80 -2.93 24.87 -8.41
CA GLU A 80 -3.28 25.82 -9.48
C GLU A 80 -4.80 25.92 -9.70
N GLY A 81 -5.59 24.98 -9.15
CA GLY A 81 -7.04 24.96 -9.24
C GLY A 81 -7.59 24.40 -10.55
N ASP A 82 -6.78 23.68 -11.32
CA ASP A 82 -7.16 23.05 -12.57
C ASP A 82 -8.14 21.89 -12.35
N ILE A 83 -8.03 21.21 -11.19
CA ILE A 83 -9.01 20.22 -10.74
C ILE A 83 -9.56 20.60 -9.36
N SER A 84 -10.83 20.24 -9.11
CA SER A 84 -11.49 20.44 -7.83
C SER A 84 -11.84 19.10 -7.22
N LEU A 85 -11.26 18.81 -6.06
CA LEU A 85 -11.56 17.61 -5.30
C LEU A 85 -12.75 17.83 -4.35
N PRO A 86 -13.61 16.81 -4.13
CA PRO A 86 -14.63 16.84 -3.07
C PRO A 86 -13.98 17.01 -1.69
N ASP A 87 -14.67 17.64 -0.74
CA ASP A 87 -14.16 18.01 0.59
C ASP A 87 -13.43 16.87 1.32
N LYS A 88 -13.89 15.63 1.16
CA LYS A 88 -13.26 14.46 1.79
C LYS A 88 -12.03 13.91 1.05
N LEU A 89 -11.74 14.43 -0.12
CA LEU A 89 -10.65 13.98 -0.99
C LEU A 89 -9.59 15.06 -1.23
N VAL A 90 -9.74 16.24 -0.61
CA VAL A 90 -8.85 17.40 -0.84
C VAL A 90 -7.40 17.16 -0.43
N GLU A 91 -7.18 16.20 0.47
CA GLU A 91 -5.84 15.83 0.93
C GLU A 91 -5.15 14.79 0.02
N ILE A 92 -5.84 14.36 -1.05
CA ILE A 92 -5.26 13.41 -2.00
C ILE A 92 -4.44 14.19 -3.02
N PHE A 93 -3.15 13.96 -3.01
CA PHE A 93 -2.24 14.58 -3.98
C PHE A 93 -1.28 13.60 -4.65
N ARG A 94 -1.20 12.36 -4.14
CA ARG A 94 -0.22 11.36 -4.60
C ARG A 94 -0.77 9.95 -4.54
N GLY A 95 -0.30 9.10 -5.44
CA GLY A 95 -0.40 7.66 -5.33
C GLY A 95 0.96 7.01 -5.38
N GLN A 96 1.21 6.08 -4.45
CA GLN A 96 2.50 5.41 -4.37
C GLN A 96 2.37 3.98 -3.85
N LEU A 97 3.08 3.07 -4.50
CA LEU A 97 3.32 1.72 -3.99
C LEU A 97 4.69 1.26 -4.45
N LEU A 98 5.60 1.10 -3.51
CA LEU A 98 6.94 0.58 -3.76
C LEU A 98 7.20 -0.61 -2.84
N PHE A 99 7.38 -1.80 -3.41
CA PHE A 99 7.83 -2.97 -2.66
C PHE A 99 8.79 -3.81 -3.49
N GLY A 100 9.69 -4.51 -2.83
CA GLY A 100 10.64 -5.38 -3.51
C GLY A 100 11.36 -6.29 -2.54
N LEU A 101 11.82 -7.44 -3.04
CA LEU A 101 12.64 -8.38 -2.26
C LEU A 101 13.98 -7.73 -1.82
N ASP A 102 14.52 -6.86 -2.66
CA ASP A 102 15.73 -6.09 -2.45
C ASP A 102 15.61 -5.04 -1.34
N LEU A 103 14.39 -4.52 -1.09
CA LEU A 103 14.11 -3.47 -0.12
C LEU A 103 13.84 -4.00 1.30
N LEU A 104 13.45 -5.27 1.42
CA LEU A 104 12.95 -5.82 2.69
C LEU A 104 13.93 -5.73 3.85
N LEU A 105 15.21 -5.93 3.58
CA LEU A 105 16.22 -5.92 4.65
C LEU A 105 16.40 -4.52 5.23
N ASP A 106 16.43 -3.51 4.38
CA ASP A 106 16.59 -2.11 4.78
C ASP A 106 15.34 -1.65 5.55
N TYR A 107 14.14 -1.92 5.03
CA TYR A 107 12.89 -1.59 5.73
C TYR A 107 12.75 -2.27 7.10
N GLU A 108 13.20 -3.52 7.21
CA GLU A 108 13.18 -4.24 8.49
C GLU A 108 14.27 -3.74 9.47
N GLU A 109 15.42 -3.31 8.96
CA GLU A 109 16.45 -2.66 9.80
C GLU A 109 15.91 -1.35 10.38
N ASP A 110 15.32 -0.49 9.55
CA ASP A 110 14.72 0.77 9.95
C ASP A 110 13.58 0.58 10.96
N ARG A 111 12.63 -0.33 10.65
CA ARG A 111 11.54 -0.65 11.58
C ARG A 111 12.04 -1.17 12.92
N LYS A 112 13.05 -2.04 12.92
CA LYS A 112 13.71 -2.51 14.16
C LYS A 112 14.38 -1.37 14.90
N GLY A 113 14.93 -0.38 14.18
CA GLY A 113 15.43 0.87 14.75
C GLY A 113 14.35 1.62 15.51
N TRP A 114 13.17 1.83 14.90
CA TRP A 114 12.01 2.43 15.56
C TRP A 114 11.59 1.67 16.82
N VAL A 115 11.47 0.34 16.74
CA VAL A 115 11.15 -0.50 17.90
C VAL A 115 12.13 -0.34 19.03
N LYS A 116 13.43 -0.33 18.71
CA LYS A 116 14.48 -0.29 19.73
C LYS A 116 14.61 1.08 20.40
N GLU A 117 14.54 2.15 19.61
CA GLU A 117 14.91 3.49 20.09
C GLU A 117 13.68 4.33 20.52
N VAL A 118 12.49 4.07 19.96
CA VAL A 118 11.30 4.91 20.15
C VAL A 118 10.14 4.15 20.78
N TYR A 119 9.87 2.91 20.33
CA TYR A 119 8.71 2.09 20.71
C TYR A 119 9.10 0.78 21.42
N PRO A 120 9.92 0.81 22.49
CA PRO A 120 10.47 -0.41 23.08
C PRO A 120 9.52 -1.17 24.00
N ASP A 121 8.43 -0.53 24.48
CA ASP A 121 7.56 -1.14 25.51
C ASP A 121 6.42 -1.93 24.87
N TYR A 122 6.62 -3.24 24.70
CA TYR A 122 5.59 -4.16 24.18
C TYR A 122 4.26 -4.15 24.97
N ASN A 123 4.25 -3.68 26.23
CA ASN A 123 3.03 -3.56 27.04
C ASN A 123 2.27 -2.25 26.74
N ASN A 124 2.91 -1.27 26.15
CA ASN A 124 2.24 -0.08 25.63
C ASN A 124 1.45 -0.45 24.38
N GLU A 125 0.18 -0.02 24.28
CA GLU A 125 -0.69 -0.39 23.16
C GLU A 125 -0.20 0.18 21.81
N TYR A 126 0.35 1.39 21.83
CA TYR A 126 0.91 2.03 20.64
C TYR A 126 2.22 1.35 20.19
N ASP A 127 3.18 1.21 21.11
CA ASP A 127 4.49 0.62 20.81
C ASP A 127 4.33 -0.81 20.29
N ARG A 128 3.40 -1.59 20.89
CA ARG A 128 3.17 -2.99 20.53
C ARG A 128 2.83 -3.16 19.04
N VAL A 129 2.18 -2.19 18.42
CA VAL A 129 1.83 -2.28 17.00
C VAL A 129 3.07 -2.32 16.12
N TRP A 130 4.18 -1.71 16.52
CA TRP A 130 5.44 -1.74 15.80
C TRP A 130 6.18 -3.09 15.87
N HIS A 131 5.85 -3.92 16.88
CA HIS A 131 6.50 -5.21 17.09
C HIS A 131 5.90 -6.31 16.19
N ASN A 132 6.74 -7.32 15.89
CA ASN A 132 6.33 -8.52 15.15
C ASN A 132 5.63 -8.22 13.83
N LYS A 133 6.19 -7.32 13.05
CA LYS A 133 5.73 -6.94 11.72
C LYS A 133 6.84 -7.17 10.68
N MET A 134 6.43 -7.27 9.43
CA MET A 134 7.31 -7.19 8.28
C MET A 134 6.95 -5.96 7.46
N SER A 135 7.76 -4.93 7.49
CA SER A 135 7.58 -3.74 6.65
C SER A 135 7.90 -4.07 5.20
N PHE A 136 7.03 -3.67 4.29
CA PHE A 136 7.24 -3.88 2.86
C PHE A 136 7.13 -2.61 2.01
N HIS A 137 6.62 -1.51 2.58
CA HIS A 137 6.51 -0.22 1.93
C HIS A 137 6.80 0.88 2.93
N GLN A 138 7.78 1.74 2.61
CA GLN A 138 8.11 2.92 3.41
C GLN A 138 7.32 4.11 2.89
N VAL A 139 6.67 4.82 3.81
CA VAL A 139 5.92 6.04 3.54
C VAL A 139 6.87 7.25 3.62
N GLY A 140 6.63 8.26 2.78
CA GLY A 140 7.52 9.41 2.67
C GLY A 140 7.70 10.22 3.97
N ASN A 141 6.73 10.16 4.89
CA ASN A 141 6.78 10.80 6.20
C ASN A 141 7.55 10.00 7.28
N GLY A 142 7.99 8.77 6.99
CA GLY A 142 8.68 7.87 7.92
C GLY A 142 7.80 6.77 8.51
N ASP A 143 6.54 6.69 8.13
CA ASP A 143 5.62 5.60 8.46
C ASP A 143 5.88 4.36 7.59
N TYR A 144 5.18 3.26 7.86
CA TYR A 144 5.29 2.03 7.08
C TYR A 144 3.94 1.38 6.84
N ILE A 145 3.82 0.71 5.70
CA ILE A 145 2.82 -0.34 5.51
C ILE A 145 3.52 -1.69 5.72
N ALA A 146 2.96 -2.50 6.59
CA ALA A 146 3.59 -3.75 7.04
C ALA A 146 2.62 -4.93 7.02
N ILE A 147 3.16 -6.13 7.13
CA ILE A 147 2.39 -7.36 7.30
C ILE A 147 2.51 -7.85 8.75
N GLU A 148 1.39 -8.20 9.34
CA GLU A 148 1.30 -8.75 10.69
C GLU A 148 1.94 -10.14 10.77
N LEU A 149 2.84 -10.33 11.73
CA LEU A 149 3.47 -11.62 12.00
C LEU A 149 2.96 -12.31 13.27
N GLU A 150 2.13 -11.62 14.08
CA GLU A 150 1.49 -12.23 15.23
C GLU A 150 0.45 -13.28 14.79
N PRO A 151 0.43 -14.47 15.43
CA PRO A 151 -0.40 -15.60 15.00
C PRO A 151 -1.89 -15.29 14.85
N GLU A 152 -2.44 -14.42 15.72
CA GLU A 152 -3.87 -14.07 15.73
C GLU A 152 -4.32 -13.35 14.45
N ASN A 153 -3.46 -12.50 13.90
CA ASN A 153 -3.76 -11.68 12.74
C ASN A 153 -2.76 -11.88 11.59
N TYR A 154 -2.04 -12.99 11.61
CA TYR A 154 -0.96 -13.29 10.69
C TYR A 154 -1.35 -13.07 9.22
N GLY A 155 -0.53 -12.30 8.52
CA GLY A 155 -0.68 -12.04 7.10
C GLY A 155 -1.56 -10.83 6.76
N LYS A 156 -2.26 -10.21 7.74
CA LYS A 156 -2.99 -8.96 7.51
C LYS A 156 -2.05 -7.80 7.23
N VAL A 157 -2.49 -6.86 6.42
CA VAL A 157 -1.74 -5.63 6.13
C VAL A 157 -2.15 -4.55 7.12
N VAL A 158 -1.18 -3.92 7.76
CA VAL A 158 -1.34 -2.96 8.85
C VAL A 158 -0.55 -1.69 8.60
N TYR A 159 -1.08 -0.54 9.02
CA TYR A 159 -0.40 0.75 8.97
C TYR A 159 0.36 1.03 10.26
N LEU A 160 1.61 1.49 10.14
CA LEU A 160 2.50 1.83 11.26
C LEU A 160 2.80 3.33 11.21
N SER A 161 2.19 4.11 12.09
CA SER A 161 2.50 5.53 12.22
C SER A 161 3.54 5.78 13.29
N HIS A 162 4.47 6.70 13.03
CA HIS A 162 5.50 7.12 13.98
C HIS A 162 5.13 8.38 14.77
N ASP A 163 4.09 9.11 14.37
CA ASP A 163 3.76 10.45 14.87
C ASP A 163 2.46 10.54 15.70
N GLY A 164 1.85 9.38 16.03
CA GLY A 164 0.66 9.34 16.89
C GLY A 164 -0.67 9.40 16.14
N SER A 165 -0.70 9.10 14.84
CA SER A 165 -1.94 9.03 14.07
C SER A 165 -2.97 8.08 14.68
N GLU A 166 -4.27 8.45 14.59
CA GLU A 166 -5.39 7.59 14.97
C GLU A 166 -5.50 6.33 14.07
N ASN A 167 -4.86 6.35 12.91
CA ASN A 167 -4.83 5.24 11.95
C ASN A 167 -3.75 4.20 12.27
N HIS A 168 -2.91 4.45 13.29
CA HIS A 168 -1.89 3.51 13.74
C HIS A 168 -2.49 2.17 14.16
N GLY A 169 -2.00 1.08 13.58
CA GLY A 169 -2.49 -0.27 13.86
C GLY A 169 -3.78 -0.66 13.13
N LEU A 170 -4.32 0.20 12.26
CA LEU A 170 -5.46 -0.20 11.43
C LEU A 170 -5.04 -1.27 10.42
N TYR A 171 -5.84 -2.31 10.32
CA TYR A 171 -5.71 -3.30 9.26
C TYR A 171 -6.37 -2.80 7.99
N ILE A 172 -5.55 -2.48 6.99
CA ILE A 172 -5.98 -1.93 5.68
C ILE A 172 -6.16 -3.01 4.61
N GLY A 173 -5.82 -4.26 4.91
CA GLY A 173 -6.07 -5.43 4.07
C GLY A 173 -6.10 -6.72 4.89
N SER A 174 -6.95 -7.67 4.52
CA SER A 174 -7.03 -8.97 5.19
C SER A 174 -5.84 -9.88 4.87
N ASN A 175 -5.15 -9.60 3.78
CA ASN A 175 -3.89 -10.19 3.35
C ASN A 175 -3.27 -9.35 2.23
N PHE A 176 -2.01 -9.64 1.89
CA PHE A 176 -1.26 -8.86 0.90
C PHE A 176 -1.90 -8.86 -0.50
N LYS A 177 -2.42 -9.98 -0.98
CA LYS A 177 -3.06 -10.08 -2.30
C LYS A 177 -4.35 -9.26 -2.38
N GLU A 178 -5.19 -9.30 -1.34
CA GLU A 178 -6.39 -8.47 -1.26
C GLU A 178 -6.02 -6.99 -1.16
N PHE A 179 -5.04 -6.65 -0.32
CA PHE A 179 -4.51 -5.28 -0.22
C PHE A 179 -4.11 -4.75 -1.60
N LEU A 180 -3.28 -5.49 -2.36
CA LEU A 180 -2.86 -5.06 -3.70
C LEU A 180 -4.05 -4.79 -4.62
N MET A 181 -5.05 -5.68 -4.63
CA MET A 181 -6.23 -5.53 -5.49
C MET A 181 -7.08 -4.31 -5.10
N ASN A 182 -7.31 -4.10 -3.81
CA ASN A 182 -8.10 -2.96 -3.33
C ASN A 182 -7.34 -1.65 -3.49
N TYR A 183 -6.04 -1.64 -3.22
CA TYR A 183 -5.19 -0.46 -3.31
C TYR A 183 -5.05 0.00 -4.76
N ALA A 184 -4.80 -0.91 -5.71
CA ALA A 184 -4.79 -0.58 -7.13
C ALA A 184 -6.15 -0.09 -7.64
N ALA A 185 -7.26 -0.57 -7.06
CA ALA A 185 -8.59 -0.10 -7.45
C ALA A 185 -8.89 1.33 -7.03
N ILE A 186 -8.17 1.89 -6.07
CA ILE A 186 -8.22 3.32 -5.72
C ILE A 186 -7.00 4.11 -6.22
N GLY A 187 -6.23 3.53 -7.14
CA GLY A 187 -5.04 4.17 -7.74
C GLY A 187 -3.83 4.23 -6.80
N CYS A 188 -3.72 3.31 -5.85
CA CYS A 188 -2.70 3.33 -4.79
C CYS A 188 -2.61 4.71 -4.12
N THR A 189 -3.77 5.33 -3.91
CA THR A 189 -3.91 6.70 -3.42
C THR A 189 -3.23 6.86 -2.08
N GLY A 190 -2.20 7.66 -2.05
CA GLY A 190 -1.34 7.97 -0.91
C GLY A 190 -0.72 6.76 -0.25
N SER A 191 0.42 6.94 0.31
CA SER A 191 0.92 6.04 1.34
C SER A 191 0.73 6.64 2.74
N ASP A 192 0.64 7.97 2.82
CA ASP A 192 0.26 8.67 4.06
C ASP A 192 -1.20 8.37 4.41
N ASP A 193 -1.46 8.21 5.70
CA ASP A 193 -2.74 7.69 6.18
C ASP A 193 -3.94 8.60 5.85
N TRP A 194 -3.81 9.90 5.91
CA TRP A 194 -4.88 10.87 5.57
C TRP A 194 -5.31 10.78 4.10
N GLN A 195 -4.45 10.30 3.18
CA GLN A 195 -4.79 10.15 1.77
C GLN A 195 -5.61 8.88 1.48
N TRP A 196 -5.34 7.77 2.16
CA TRP A 196 -6.11 6.53 1.99
C TRP A 196 -7.27 6.39 2.98
N GLU A 197 -7.28 7.11 4.10
CA GLU A 197 -8.35 7.06 5.12
C GLU A 197 -9.76 7.26 4.53
N PRO A 198 -10.00 8.16 3.56
CA PRO A 198 -11.31 8.31 2.93
C PRO A 198 -11.87 7.02 2.33
N PHE A 199 -11.01 6.08 1.97
CA PHE A 199 -11.38 4.79 1.37
C PHE A 199 -11.42 3.65 2.38
N TYR A 200 -11.14 3.93 3.66
CA TYR A 200 -11.16 2.91 4.69
C TYR A 200 -12.58 2.63 5.18
N THR A 201 -12.92 1.34 5.26
CA THR A 201 -14.18 0.87 5.86
C THR A 201 -13.85 -0.08 7.01
N LYS A 202 -14.34 0.25 8.21
CA LYS A 202 -14.09 -0.55 9.41
C LYS A 202 -14.50 -2.02 9.21
N GLY A 203 -13.55 -2.91 9.46
CA GLY A 203 -13.72 -4.36 9.30
C GLY A 203 -13.53 -4.90 7.87
N LYS A 204 -13.33 -4.01 6.88
CA LYS A 204 -12.98 -4.40 5.52
C LYS A 204 -11.55 -3.99 5.13
N GLY A 205 -11.02 -2.91 5.74
CA GLY A 205 -9.80 -2.25 5.27
C GLY A 205 -10.09 -1.27 4.15
N LEU A 206 -9.22 -1.17 3.13
CA LEU A 206 -9.44 -0.37 1.95
C LEU A 206 -10.63 -0.93 1.14
N ASP A 207 -11.63 -0.09 0.91
CA ASP A 207 -12.89 -0.47 0.27
C ASP A 207 -13.11 0.35 -1.03
N PRO A 208 -12.73 -0.18 -2.20
CA PRO A 208 -12.92 0.51 -3.48
C PRO A 208 -14.40 0.64 -3.89
N THR A 209 -15.33 0.13 -3.08
CA THR A 209 -16.78 0.25 -3.32
C THR A 209 -17.43 1.33 -2.45
N CYS A 210 -16.70 1.98 -1.56
CA CYS A 210 -17.23 3.03 -0.70
C CYS A 210 -17.63 4.29 -1.50
N GLU A 211 -18.39 5.17 -0.86
CA GLU A 211 -18.91 6.40 -1.50
C GLU A 211 -17.76 7.32 -1.97
N ASN A 212 -16.70 7.43 -1.17
CA ASN A 212 -15.55 8.26 -1.54
C ASN A 212 -14.78 7.68 -2.74
N ALA A 213 -14.69 6.36 -2.88
CA ALA A 213 -14.10 5.74 -4.06
C ALA A 213 -14.91 6.07 -5.33
N GLN A 214 -16.26 6.04 -5.25
CA GLN A 214 -17.12 6.43 -6.37
C GLN A 214 -16.94 7.92 -6.72
N ALA A 215 -16.79 8.79 -5.71
CA ALA A 215 -16.50 10.20 -5.94
C ALA A 215 -15.13 10.41 -6.60
N TRP A 216 -14.12 9.64 -6.17
CA TRP A 216 -12.78 9.66 -6.75
C TRP A 216 -12.76 9.23 -8.22
N TYR A 217 -13.44 8.11 -8.56
CA TYR A 217 -13.59 7.68 -9.95
C TYR A 217 -14.25 8.74 -10.83
N LYS A 218 -15.26 9.43 -10.29
CA LYS A 218 -15.92 10.52 -11.02
C LYS A 218 -14.99 11.70 -11.30
N VAL A 219 -14.13 12.07 -10.36
CA VAL A 219 -13.11 13.13 -10.56
C VAL A 219 -12.18 12.75 -11.72
N LEU A 220 -11.72 11.51 -11.74
CA LEU A 220 -10.80 10.99 -12.74
C LEU A 220 -11.47 10.59 -14.07
N GLY A 221 -12.80 10.64 -14.16
CA GLY A 221 -13.53 10.17 -15.35
C GLY A 221 -13.44 8.66 -15.58
N ILE A 222 -13.24 7.87 -14.52
CA ILE A 222 -13.18 6.41 -14.57
C ILE A 222 -14.59 5.82 -14.44
N ASP A 223 -15.02 4.98 -15.40
CA ASP A 223 -16.19 4.10 -15.19
C ASP A 223 -15.76 2.94 -14.27
N PRO A 224 -16.43 2.71 -13.12
CA PRO A 224 -16.11 1.59 -12.22
C PRO A 224 -16.02 0.22 -12.92
N LYS A 225 -16.70 0.03 -14.04
CA LYS A 225 -16.64 -1.19 -14.87
C LYS A 225 -15.26 -1.40 -15.50
N GLU A 226 -14.50 -0.36 -15.75
CA GLU A 226 -13.13 -0.45 -16.29
C GLU A 226 -12.17 -1.07 -15.27
N LEU A 227 -12.51 -0.96 -13.97
CA LEU A 227 -11.77 -1.55 -12.85
C LEU A 227 -12.16 -3.01 -12.56
N GLU A 228 -13.22 -3.50 -13.21
CA GLU A 228 -13.63 -4.91 -13.13
C GLU A 228 -12.84 -5.76 -14.12
N GLY A 229 -12.58 -7.04 -13.77
CA GLY A 229 -11.85 -7.99 -14.61
C GLY A 229 -12.74 -8.73 -15.61
#